data_94f99e782072c0b32991411fcebb2095
#
_entry.id   94f99e782072c0b32991411fcebb2095
#
_cell.length_a   1.000
_cell.length_b   1.000
_cell.length_c   1.000
_cell.angle_alpha   90.00
_cell.angle_beta   90.00
_cell.angle_gamma   90.00
#
_symmetry.space_group_name_H-M   'P 1'
#
loop_
_entity.id
_entity.type
_entity.pdbx_description
1 polymer ?
#
loop_
_entity_poly.entity_id
_entity_poly.type
_entity_poly.pdbx_seq_one_letter_code
_entity_poly.pdbx_strand_id
1 'polypeptide(L)'
;YNIDKSLPSTLDSNVANAKLQETFNMNNVHMVLLKKGLTSKEKTEMLNQIKNVDGVKWALGMDSFVGAAFPDTMIPSDLKKMLESDEYEMEFICSEYKTATDEVNNQIDEIQKIVKGYSPESMVIGEAPLTKDLQDVTDVDLKTVNTVSILAIFVIIMIVFKSISLPFILVAVIEFAIFVNMSVPYYQGKEVVFVASIV
;
A
#
# COMPACT_ATOMS: atom_id res chain seq x y z
N TYR A 1 -5.64 -8.13 -2.64
CA TYR A 1 -4.98 -7.21 -3.57
C TYR A 1 -3.64 -7.72 -4.11
N ASN A 2 -3.19 -8.90 -3.70
CA ASN A 2 -1.94 -9.52 -4.17
C ASN A 2 -2.11 -10.14 -5.56
N ILE A 3 -1.79 -9.40 -6.61
CA ILE A 3 -1.80 -9.92 -7.99
C ILE A 3 -0.72 -11.00 -8.18
N ASP A 4 0.42 -10.87 -7.51
CA ASP A 4 1.53 -11.83 -7.53
C ASP A 4 1.12 -13.23 -7.04
N LYS A 5 0.21 -13.34 -6.06
CA LYS A 5 -0.32 -14.63 -5.59
C LYS A 5 -1.20 -15.35 -6.65
N SER A 6 -1.75 -14.62 -7.60
CA SER A 6 -2.52 -15.20 -8.70
C SER A 6 -1.65 -15.70 -9.86
N LEU A 7 -0.37 -15.34 -9.86
CA LEU A 7 0.61 -15.74 -10.87
C LEU A 7 1.27 -17.08 -10.51
N PRO A 8 1.73 -17.87 -11.49
CA PRO A 8 2.43 -19.12 -11.22
C PRO A 8 3.67 -18.89 -10.35
N SER A 9 3.84 -19.71 -9.32
CA SER A 9 5.00 -19.66 -8.40
C SER A 9 6.34 -19.94 -9.08
N THR A 10 6.29 -20.48 -10.32
CA THR A 10 7.46 -20.81 -11.15
C THR A 10 8.02 -19.62 -11.92
N LEU A 11 7.36 -18.46 -11.88
CA LEU A 11 7.92 -17.26 -12.53
C LEU A 11 9.20 -16.82 -11.83
N ASP A 12 10.19 -16.42 -12.63
CA ASP A 12 11.52 -16.01 -12.15
C ASP A 12 11.41 -14.90 -11.09
N SER A 13 10.49 -13.95 -11.26
CA SER A 13 10.23 -12.89 -10.29
C SER A 13 9.73 -13.44 -8.94
N ASN A 14 8.80 -14.41 -8.97
CA ASN A 14 8.28 -15.01 -7.74
C ASN A 14 9.35 -15.86 -7.03
N VAL A 15 10.15 -16.58 -7.80
CA VAL A 15 11.31 -17.34 -7.29
C VAL A 15 12.36 -16.40 -6.67
N ALA A 16 12.65 -15.27 -7.32
CA ALA A 16 13.58 -14.26 -6.81
C ALA A 16 13.08 -13.61 -5.52
N ASN A 17 11.79 -13.23 -5.45
CA ASN A 17 11.17 -12.67 -4.26
C ASN A 17 11.18 -13.66 -3.09
N ALA A 18 10.88 -14.95 -3.36
CA ALA A 18 10.97 -15.99 -2.34
C ALA A 18 12.39 -16.11 -1.77
N LYS A 19 13.42 -16.09 -2.61
CA LYS A 19 14.82 -16.12 -2.18
C LYS A 19 15.23 -14.89 -1.39
N LEU A 20 14.76 -13.69 -1.77
CA LEU A 20 14.99 -12.46 -0.99
C LEU A 20 14.38 -12.58 0.41
N GLN A 21 13.16 -13.08 0.49
CA GLN A 21 12.49 -13.31 1.76
C GLN A 21 13.22 -14.35 2.62
N GLU A 22 13.53 -15.51 2.07
CA GLU A 22 14.15 -16.62 2.80
C GLU A 22 15.58 -16.28 3.27
N THR A 23 16.36 -15.58 2.42
CA THR A 23 17.78 -15.34 2.71
C THR A 23 18.00 -14.08 3.51
N PHE A 24 17.25 -13.01 3.23
CA PHE A 24 17.47 -11.68 3.80
C PHE A 24 16.33 -11.21 4.69
N ASN A 25 15.21 -11.95 4.75
CA ASN A 25 13.97 -11.53 5.39
C ASN A 25 13.51 -10.14 4.92
N MET A 26 13.58 -9.90 3.61
CA MET A 26 13.18 -8.67 2.95
C MET A 26 11.98 -8.95 2.06
N ASN A 27 10.89 -8.23 2.30
CA ASN A 27 9.67 -8.37 1.49
C ASN A 27 9.37 -7.13 0.66
N ASN A 28 9.58 -5.95 1.25
CA ASN A 28 9.30 -4.67 0.61
C ASN A 28 10.41 -3.66 0.84
N VAL A 29 10.60 -2.79 -0.14
CA VAL A 29 11.42 -1.59 0.01
C VAL A 29 10.53 -0.38 -0.28
N HIS A 30 10.29 0.42 0.76
CA HIS A 30 9.63 1.71 0.62
C HIS A 30 10.67 2.78 0.35
N MET A 31 10.29 3.81 -0.37
CA MET A 31 11.12 4.98 -0.59
C MET A 31 10.42 6.21 -0.01
N VAL A 32 11.22 7.11 0.57
CA VAL A 32 10.73 8.43 0.99
C VAL A 32 11.32 9.47 0.06
N LEU A 33 10.46 10.22 -0.63
CA LEU A 33 10.84 11.46 -1.29
C LEU A 33 10.81 12.56 -0.23
N LEU A 34 11.97 12.86 0.32
CA LEU A 34 12.15 13.86 1.36
C LEU A 34 12.36 15.22 0.72
N LYS A 35 11.47 16.17 1.00
CA LYS A 35 11.65 17.58 0.55
C LYS A 35 12.90 18.17 1.17
N LYS A 36 13.75 18.78 0.35
CA LYS A 36 14.97 19.42 0.84
C LYS A 36 14.66 20.55 1.82
N GLY A 37 15.52 20.69 2.82
CA GLY A 37 15.42 21.73 3.85
C GLY A 37 15.65 21.23 5.27
N LEU A 38 15.64 19.90 5.48
CA LEU A 38 16.01 19.31 6.76
C LEU A 38 17.55 19.30 6.93
N THR A 39 17.99 19.51 8.14
CA THR A 39 19.39 19.33 8.51
C THR A 39 19.75 17.84 8.58
N SER A 40 21.04 17.49 8.41
CA SER A 40 21.50 16.10 8.56
C SER A 40 21.13 15.49 9.93
N LYS A 41 21.05 16.32 10.97
CA LYS A 41 20.61 15.88 12.30
C LYS A 41 19.15 15.48 12.30
N GLU A 42 18.27 16.31 11.75
CA GLU A 42 16.83 16.02 11.66
C GLU A 42 16.56 14.78 10.80
N LYS A 43 17.26 14.62 9.67
CA LYS A 43 17.18 13.42 8.84
C LYS A 43 17.60 12.17 9.62
N THR A 44 18.70 12.24 10.36
CA THR A 44 19.17 11.13 11.19
C THR A 44 18.17 10.78 12.29
N GLU A 45 17.58 11.77 12.95
CA GLU A 45 16.55 11.57 13.98
C GLU A 45 15.29 10.94 13.37
N MET A 46 14.84 11.43 12.23
CA MET A 46 13.70 10.86 11.48
C MET A 46 13.94 9.39 11.11
N LEU A 47 15.08 9.08 10.50
CA LEU A 47 15.44 7.72 10.12
C LEU A 47 15.58 6.79 11.33
N ASN A 48 16.08 7.29 12.46
CA ASN A 48 16.15 6.52 13.70
C ASN A 48 14.75 6.24 14.28
N GLN A 49 13.81 7.18 14.19
CA GLN A 49 12.42 6.93 14.57
C GLN A 49 11.79 5.87 13.63
N ILE A 50 12.00 5.97 12.32
CA ILE A 50 11.52 5.01 11.34
C ILE A 50 12.10 3.60 11.58
N LYS A 51 13.37 3.49 11.95
CA LYS A 51 14.00 2.19 12.32
C LYS A 51 13.34 1.51 13.50
N ASN A 52 12.69 2.25 14.38
CA ASN A 52 11.98 1.70 15.55
C ASN A 52 10.53 1.33 15.26
N VAL A 53 10.03 1.61 14.06
CA VAL A 53 8.70 1.16 13.62
C VAL A 53 8.72 -0.36 13.43
N ASP A 54 7.68 -1.01 13.88
CA ASP A 54 7.56 -2.46 13.85
C ASP A 54 7.68 -3.01 12.42
N GLY A 55 8.46 -4.09 12.25
CA GLY A 55 8.73 -4.70 10.95
C GLY A 55 9.70 -3.94 10.04
N VAL A 56 10.26 -2.80 10.46
CA VAL A 56 11.34 -2.12 9.72
C VAL A 56 12.67 -2.79 10.02
N LYS A 57 13.32 -3.30 8.98
CA LYS A 57 14.64 -3.97 9.08
C LYS A 57 15.78 -2.95 9.11
N TRP A 58 15.70 -1.98 8.23
CA TRP A 58 16.64 -0.88 8.13
C TRP A 58 16.00 0.31 7.40
N ALA A 59 16.48 1.50 7.72
CA ALA A 59 16.17 2.73 7.00
C ALA A 59 17.51 3.42 6.69
N LEU A 60 17.71 3.79 5.44
CA LEU A 60 18.95 4.32 4.92
C LEU A 60 18.69 5.56 4.08
N GLY A 61 19.45 6.58 4.31
CA GLY A 61 19.52 7.78 3.48
C GLY A 61 20.94 8.10 3.07
N MET A 62 21.11 9.15 2.28
CA MET A 62 22.42 9.60 1.85
C MET A 62 23.37 9.79 3.03
N ASP A 63 22.89 10.47 4.07
CA ASP A 63 23.68 10.75 5.30
C ASP A 63 24.07 9.47 6.05
N SER A 64 23.32 8.35 5.85
CA SER A 64 23.63 7.06 6.47
C SER A 64 24.80 6.33 5.80
N PHE A 65 25.02 6.56 4.50
CA PHE A 65 26.13 5.95 3.76
C PHE A 65 27.45 6.69 4.01
N VAL A 66 27.38 7.99 4.22
CA VAL A 66 28.57 8.85 4.29
C VAL A 66 28.99 9.08 5.75
N GLY A 67 28.06 8.95 6.71
CA GLY A 67 28.30 9.29 8.10
C GLY A 67 28.58 10.80 8.29
N ALA A 68 28.27 11.33 9.46
CA ALA A 68 28.44 12.75 9.77
C ALA A 68 29.91 13.27 9.70
N ALA A 69 30.86 12.37 9.46
CA ALA A 69 32.29 12.67 9.43
C ALA A 69 32.89 12.81 8.02
N PHE A 70 32.13 12.47 6.96
CA PHE A 70 32.63 12.56 5.60
C PHE A 70 32.12 13.81 4.90
N PRO A 71 33.01 14.60 4.27
CA PRO A 71 32.58 15.72 3.44
C PRO A 71 31.75 15.26 2.24
N ASP A 72 30.69 16.00 1.89
CA ASP A 72 29.84 15.77 0.71
C ASP A 72 30.62 15.62 -0.60
N THR A 73 31.85 16.11 -0.64
CA THR A 73 32.76 16.03 -1.81
C THR A 73 33.31 14.62 -2.06
N MET A 74 33.19 13.69 -1.11
CA MET A 74 33.66 12.30 -1.28
C MET A 74 32.57 11.37 -1.82
N ILE A 75 31.33 11.82 -1.91
CA ILE A 75 30.23 11.05 -2.51
C ILE A 75 30.43 11.05 -4.03
N PRO A 76 30.43 9.89 -4.70
CA PRO A 76 30.47 9.84 -6.17
C PRO A 76 29.31 10.67 -6.74
N SER A 77 29.64 11.57 -7.67
CA SER A 77 28.67 12.49 -8.30
C SER A 77 27.48 11.76 -8.93
N ASP A 78 27.72 10.55 -9.40
CA ASP A 78 26.67 9.74 -10.04
C ASP A 78 25.67 9.19 -9.01
N LEU A 79 26.14 8.79 -7.82
CA LEU A 79 25.27 8.36 -6.72
C LEU A 79 24.44 9.54 -6.21
N LYS A 80 25.06 10.71 -6.06
CA LYS A 80 24.36 11.92 -5.65
C LYS A 80 23.24 12.29 -6.62
N LYS A 81 23.53 12.25 -7.93
CA LYS A 81 22.52 12.53 -8.97
C LYS A 81 21.37 11.51 -9.01
N MET A 82 21.60 10.28 -8.56
CA MET A 82 20.56 9.26 -8.51
C MET A 82 19.63 9.44 -7.30
N LEU A 83 20.15 9.94 -6.18
CA LEU A 83 19.43 10.01 -4.91
C LEU A 83 18.96 11.42 -4.55
N GLU A 84 19.46 12.45 -5.25
CA GLU A 84 19.08 13.84 -5.03
C GLU A 84 18.65 14.50 -6.34
N SER A 85 17.55 15.25 -6.28
CA SER A 85 17.14 16.23 -7.28
C SER A 85 17.30 17.65 -6.73
N ASP A 86 16.84 18.66 -7.48
CA ASP A 86 16.88 20.05 -6.99
C ASP A 86 15.99 20.24 -5.75
N GLU A 87 14.88 19.50 -5.65
CA GLU A 87 13.85 19.69 -4.64
C GLU A 87 13.74 18.56 -3.62
N TYR A 88 14.15 17.35 -3.98
CA TYR A 88 13.93 16.13 -3.18
C TYR A 88 15.21 15.32 -3.01
N GLU A 89 15.25 14.59 -1.91
CA GLU A 89 16.22 13.53 -1.62
C GLU A 89 15.47 12.21 -1.46
N MET A 90 16.12 11.10 -1.79
CA MET A 90 15.52 9.77 -1.71
C MET A 90 16.11 8.98 -0.56
N GLU A 91 15.23 8.50 0.32
CA GLU A 91 15.55 7.61 1.43
C GLU A 91 14.92 6.24 1.20
N PHE A 92 15.54 5.17 1.71
CA PHE A 92 15.08 3.80 1.54
C PHE A 92 14.76 3.15 2.88
N ILE A 93 13.66 2.42 2.93
CA ILE A 93 13.18 1.72 4.11
C ILE A 93 12.86 0.28 3.71
N CYS A 94 13.50 -0.68 4.34
CA CYS A 94 13.22 -2.09 4.13
C CYS A 94 12.24 -2.61 5.16
N SER A 95 11.18 -3.27 4.69
CA SER A 95 10.17 -3.92 5.50
C SER A 95 10.27 -5.45 5.40
N GLU A 96 10.06 -6.12 6.53
CA GLU A 96 9.88 -7.57 6.56
C GLU A 96 8.44 -8.00 6.26
N TYR A 97 7.49 -7.06 6.22
CA TYR A 97 6.10 -7.35 5.94
C TYR A 97 5.82 -7.47 4.45
N LYS A 98 4.88 -8.36 4.10
CA LYS A 98 4.45 -8.56 2.71
C LYS A 98 3.51 -7.45 2.26
N THR A 99 3.52 -7.17 0.96
CA THR A 99 2.57 -6.24 0.34
C THR A 99 1.12 -6.68 0.63
N ALA A 100 0.23 -5.71 0.80
CA ALA A 100 -1.22 -5.90 1.00
C ALA A 100 -1.59 -6.72 2.25
N THR A 101 -0.84 -6.58 3.33
CA THR A 101 -1.18 -7.08 4.66
C THR A 101 -1.51 -5.92 5.60
N ASP A 102 -2.28 -6.21 6.67
CA ASP A 102 -2.63 -5.18 7.66
C ASP A 102 -1.39 -4.66 8.39
N GLU A 103 -0.39 -5.53 8.60
CA GLU A 103 0.87 -5.17 9.24
C GLU A 103 1.64 -4.13 8.41
N VAL A 104 1.80 -4.35 7.09
CA VAL A 104 2.49 -3.37 6.24
C VAL A 104 1.69 -2.09 6.09
N ASN A 105 0.36 -2.15 6.06
CA ASN A 105 -0.48 -0.97 5.97
C ASN A 105 -0.35 -0.09 7.22
N ASN A 106 -0.38 -0.70 8.42
CA ASN A 106 -0.15 0.00 9.68
C ASN A 106 1.27 0.60 9.76
N GLN A 107 2.28 -0.17 9.32
CA GLN A 107 3.66 0.29 9.24
C GLN A 107 3.80 1.54 8.35
N ILE A 108 3.16 1.53 7.17
CA ILE A 108 3.17 2.66 6.23
C ILE A 108 2.54 3.89 6.86
N ASP A 109 1.40 3.74 7.57
CA ASP A 109 0.74 4.87 8.26
C ASP A 109 1.65 5.48 9.33
N GLU A 110 2.35 4.66 10.09
CA GLU A 110 3.28 5.11 11.11
C GLU A 110 4.51 5.82 10.50
N ILE A 111 5.08 5.25 9.43
CA ILE A 111 6.18 5.88 8.67
C ILE A 111 5.72 7.22 8.08
N GLN A 112 4.54 7.27 7.45
CA GLN A 112 4.00 8.51 6.90
C GLN A 112 3.82 9.58 7.97
N LYS A 113 3.31 9.21 9.14
CA LYS A 113 3.14 10.12 10.27
C LYS A 113 4.47 10.70 10.75
N ILE A 114 5.51 9.87 10.85
CA ILE A 114 6.86 10.32 11.21
C ILE A 114 7.39 11.29 10.14
N VAL A 115 7.37 10.89 8.87
CA VAL A 115 7.89 11.70 7.74
C VAL A 115 7.17 13.04 7.66
N LYS A 116 5.83 13.06 7.75
CA LYS A 116 5.03 14.30 7.73
C LYS A 116 5.27 15.19 8.94
N GLY A 117 5.66 14.62 10.07
CA GLY A 117 6.03 15.37 11.28
C GLY A 117 7.30 16.20 11.09
N TYR A 118 8.26 15.72 10.29
CA TYR A 118 9.49 16.43 9.94
C TYR A 118 9.33 17.32 8.70
N SER A 119 8.65 16.83 7.68
CA SER A 119 8.46 17.53 6.41
C SER A 119 7.07 17.22 5.80
N PRO A 120 6.10 18.15 5.91
CA PRO A 120 4.73 17.94 5.41
C PRO A 120 4.63 17.70 3.92
N GLU A 121 5.58 18.19 3.11
CA GLU A 121 5.61 18.04 1.65
C GLU A 121 6.27 16.75 1.19
N SER A 122 6.89 15.99 2.11
CA SER A 122 7.53 14.72 1.80
C SER A 122 6.51 13.59 1.63
N MET A 123 6.87 12.58 0.85
CA MET A 123 5.97 11.49 0.45
C MET A 123 6.63 10.13 0.67
N VAL A 124 5.85 9.17 1.13
CA VAL A 124 6.26 7.75 1.17
C VAL A 124 5.73 7.08 -0.09
N ILE A 125 6.62 6.44 -0.85
CA ILE A 125 6.31 5.81 -2.14
C ILE A 125 6.85 4.38 -2.17
N GLY A 126 6.35 3.58 -3.10
CA GLY A 126 6.75 2.19 -3.29
C GLY A 126 5.56 1.31 -3.62
N GLU A 127 5.81 0.02 -3.78
CA GLU A 127 4.76 -0.93 -4.13
C GLU A 127 3.71 -1.07 -3.03
N ALA A 128 4.13 -1.22 -1.78
CA ALA A 128 3.19 -1.39 -0.68
C ALA A 128 2.42 -0.10 -0.35
N PRO A 129 3.03 1.11 -0.29
CA PRO A 129 2.28 2.36 -0.18
C PRO A 129 1.26 2.55 -1.31
N LEU A 130 1.65 2.29 -2.57
CA LEU A 130 0.74 2.38 -3.72
C LEU A 130 -0.43 1.40 -3.59
N THR A 131 -0.14 0.17 -3.17
CA THR A 131 -1.16 -0.87 -2.97
C THR A 131 -2.13 -0.48 -1.85
N LYS A 132 -1.61 0.10 -0.76
CA LYS A 132 -2.46 0.62 0.32
C LYS A 132 -3.38 1.73 -0.16
N ASP A 133 -2.84 2.74 -0.85
CA ASP A 133 -3.64 3.84 -1.40
C ASP A 133 -4.72 3.32 -2.36
N LEU A 134 -4.37 2.33 -3.20
CA LEU A 134 -5.34 1.69 -4.10
C LEU A 134 -6.44 0.96 -3.31
N GLN A 135 -6.09 0.27 -2.22
CA GLN A 135 -7.08 -0.38 -1.34
C GLN A 135 -8.03 0.64 -0.74
N ASP A 136 -7.51 1.69 -0.13
CA ASP A 136 -8.28 2.72 0.54
C ASP A 136 -9.26 3.42 -0.43
N VAL A 137 -8.80 3.79 -1.63
CA VAL A 137 -9.63 4.40 -2.67
C VAL A 137 -10.68 3.42 -3.19
N THR A 138 -10.26 2.18 -3.51
CA THR A 138 -11.17 1.16 -4.06
C THR A 138 -12.28 0.79 -3.08
N ASP A 139 -11.99 0.68 -1.80
CA ASP A 139 -12.99 0.37 -0.77
C ASP A 139 -14.07 1.45 -0.67
N VAL A 140 -13.68 2.73 -0.77
CA VAL A 140 -14.62 3.85 -0.78
C VAL A 140 -15.45 3.85 -2.07
N ASP A 141 -14.80 3.69 -3.20
CA ASP A 141 -15.44 3.70 -4.52
C ASP A 141 -16.43 2.54 -4.66
N LEU A 142 -16.03 1.32 -4.29
CA LEU A 142 -16.92 0.16 -4.34
C LEU A 142 -18.14 0.33 -3.44
N LYS A 143 -17.99 0.82 -2.22
CA LYS A 143 -19.13 1.10 -1.33
C LYS A 143 -20.07 2.14 -1.95
N THR A 144 -19.51 3.18 -2.54
CA THR A 144 -20.28 4.24 -3.18
C THR A 144 -21.04 3.73 -4.39
N VAL A 145 -20.34 3.02 -5.30
CA VAL A 145 -20.95 2.46 -6.52
C VAL A 145 -22.03 1.45 -6.17
N ASN A 146 -21.77 0.54 -5.24
CA ASN A 146 -22.77 -0.43 -4.79
C ASN A 146 -24.01 0.24 -4.20
N THR A 147 -23.82 1.23 -3.32
CA THR A 147 -24.95 1.96 -2.72
C THR A 147 -25.79 2.68 -3.77
N VAL A 148 -25.14 3.40 -4.70
CA VAL A 148 -25.83 4.12 -5.78
C VAL A 148 -26.55 3.14 -6.70
N SER A 149 -25.92 2.01 -7.05
CA SER A 149 -26.49 0.99 -7.92
C SER A 149 -27.74 0.35 -7.30
N ILE A 150 -27.66 -0.04 -6.02
CA ILE A 150 -28.79 -0.61 -5.28
C ILE A 150 -29.97 0.37 -5.24
N LEU A 151 -29.68 1.65 -4.91
CA LEU A 151 -30.72 2.69 -4.89
C LEU A 151 -31.34 2.93 -6.27
N ALA A 152 -30.54 2.97 -7.32
CA ALA A 152 -31.01 3.15 -8.69
C ALA A 152 -31.92 1.99 -9.12
N ILE A 153 -31.48 0.76 -8.89
CA ILE A 153 -32.28 -0.45 -9.20
C ILE A 153 -33.58 -0.43 -8.41
N PHE A 154 -33.53 -0.11 -7.12
CA PHE A 154 -34.70 0.01 -6.26
C PHE A 154 -35.72 1.00 -6.82
N VAL A 155 -35.29 2.19 -7.21
CA VAL A 155 -36.14 3.24 -7.77
C VAL A 155 -36.75 2.81 -9.12
N ILE A 156 -35.95 2.22 -10.00
CA ILE A 156 -36.41 1.73 -11.30
C ILE A 156 -37.52 0.67 -11.12
N ILE A 157 -37.29 -0.34 -10.27
CA ILE A 157 -38.24 -1.40 -10.01
C ILE A 157 -39.52 -0.81 -9.40
N MET A 158 -39.42 0.12 -8.47
CA MET A 158 -40.55 0.80 -7.85
C MET A 158 -41.44 1.51 -8.88
N ILE A 159 -40.82 2.23 -9.82
CA ILE A 159 -41.56 2.95 -10.88
C ILE A 159 -42.19 1.97 -11.85
N VAL A 160 -41.48 0.93 -12.30
CA VAL A 160 -41.98 -0.05 -13.28
C VAL A 160 -43.16 -0.85 -12.72
N PHE A 161 -43.03 -1.35 -11.50
CA PHE A 161 -44.04 -2.21 -10.89
C PHE A 161 -45.08 -1.44 -10.09
N LYS A 162 -44.94 -0.13 -9.91
CA LYS A 162 -45.83 0.74 -9.12
C LYS A 162 -46.15 0.15 -7.73
N SER A 163 -45.15 -0.48 -7.14
CA SER A 163 -45.23 -1.15 -5.83
C SER A 163 -43.95 -0.91 -5.05
N ILE A 164 -44.10 -0.63 -3.76
CA ILE A 164 -42.96 -0.45 -2.85
C ILE A 164 -42.45 -1.80 -2.34
N SER A 165 -43.31 -2.78 -2.15
CA SER A 165 -42.95 -4.09 -1.57
C SER A 165 -42.08 -4.94 -2.49
N LEU A 166 -42.33 -4.89 -3.81
CA LEU A 166 -41.61 -5.71 -4.79
C LEU A 166 -40.09 -5.36 -4.84
N PRO A 167 -39.68 -4.06 -4.90
CA PRO A 167 -38.27 -3.73 -4.87
C PRO A 167 -37.54 -4.26 -3.64
N PHE A 168 -38.15 -4.17 -2.44
CA PHE A 168 -37.53 -4.71 -1.22
C PHE A 168 -37.26 -6.21 -1.33
N ILE A 169 -38.22 -6.98 -1.79
CA ILE A 169 -38.08 -8.44 -1.91
C ILE A 169 -37.01 -8.79 -2.95
N LEU A 170 -37.07 -8.16 -4.14
CA LEU A 170 -36.13 -8.44 -5.23
C LEU A 170 -34.70 -8.05 -4.87
N VAL A 171 -34.48 -6.86 -4.33
CA VAL A 171 -33.14 -6.42 -3.90
C VAL A 171 -32.61 -7.32 -2.79
N ALA A 172 -33.44 -7.67 -1.79
CA ALA A 172 -33.01 -8.57 -0.71
C ALA A 172 -32.60 -9.96 -1.23
N VAL A 173 -33.31 -10.51 -2.21
CA VAL A 173 -32.95 -11.80 -2.82
C VAL A 173 -31.67 -11.72 -3.62
N ILE A 174 -31.47 -10.63 -4.38
CA ILE A 174 -30.25 -10.42 -5.17
C ILE A 174 -29.04 -10.27 -4.22
N GLU A 175 -29.14 -9.40 -3.22
CA GLU A 175 -28.07 -9.20 -2.23
C GLU A 175 -27.75 -10.51 -1.49
N PHE A 176 -28.77 -11.25 -1.08
CA PHE A 176 -28.56 -12.55 -0.45
C PHE A 176 -27.81 -13.53 -1.36
N ALA A 177 -28.16 -13.59 -2.64
CA ALA A 177 -27.47 -14.44 -3.61
C ALA A 177 -26.00 -14.02 -3.81
N ILE A 178 -25.72 -12.71 -3.83
CA ILE A 178 -24.36 -12.17 -3.90
C ILE A 178 -23.56 -12.57 -2.65
N PHE A 179 -24.13 -12.39 -1.45
CA PHE A 179 -23.49 -12.80 -0.19
C PHE A 179 -23.18 -14.28 -0.15
N VAL A 180 -24.10 -15.14 -0.57
CA VAL A 180 -23.86 -16.58 -0.64
C VAL A 180 -22.72 -16.90 -1.61
N ASN A 181 -22.71 -16.30 -2.79
CA ASN A 181 -21.68 -16.53 -3.80
C ASN A 181 -20.31 -16.07 -3.31
N MET A 182 -20.21 -14.90 -2.67
CA MET A 182 -18.96 -14.36 -2.12
C MET A 182 -18.46 -15.14 -0.89
N SER A 183 -19.33 -15.85 -0.18
CA SER A 183 -18.93 -16.66 0.97
C SER A 183 -18.27 -17.99 0.58
N VAL A 184 -18.53 -18.50 -0.62
CA VAL A 184 -18.01 -19.80 -1.09
C VAL A 184 -16.47 -19.90 -1.05
N PRO A 185 -15.69 -18.91 -1.53
CA PRO A 185 -14.23 -18.94 -1.45
C PRO A 185 -13.73 -19.00 -0.01
N TYR A 186 -14.38 -18.29 0.91
CA TYR A 186 -14.04 -18.32 2.33
C TYR A 186 -14.13 -19.73 2.92
N TYR A 187 -15.22 -20.47 2.64
CA TYR A 187 -15.37 -21.86 3.07
C TYR A 187 -14.40 -22.82 2.38
N GLN A 188 -13.91 -22.46 1.19
CA GLN A 188 -12.89 -23.24 0.47
C GLN A 188 -11.46 -22.90 0.90
N GLY A 189 -11.26 -21.94 1.79
CA GLY A 189 -9.93 -21.46 2.18
C GLY A 189 -9.14 -20.80 1.04
N LYS A 190 -9.86 -20.27 0.03
CA LYS A 190 -9.25 -19.60 -1.11
C LYS A 190 -9.31 -18.08 -0.94
N GLU A 191 -8.21 -17.42 -1.23
CA GLU A 191 -8.19 -15.96 -1.32
C GLU A 191 -8.93 -15.51 -2.58
N VAL A 192 -9.77 -14.48 -2.44
CA VAL A 192 -10.51 -13.90 -3.57
C VAL A 192 -9.70 -12.74 -4.12
N VAL A 193 -9.49 -12.73 -5.43
CA VAL A 193 -8.85 -11.57 -6.10
C VAL A 193 -9.78 -10.37 -5.96
N PHE A 194 -9.25 -9.17 -5.68
CA PHE A 194 -10.06 -7.98 -5.43
C PHE A 194 -11.03 -7.65 -6.59
N VAL A 195 -10.67 -8.00 -7.81
CA VAL A 195 -11.53 -7.85 -9.00
C VAL A 195 -12.83 -8.66 -8.89
N ALA A 196 -12.86 -9.73 -8.09
CA ALA A 196 -14.07 -10.52 -7.91
C ALA A 196 -15.18 -9.78 -7.15
N SER A 197 -14.87 -8.69 -6.47
CA SER A 197 -15.87 -7.82 -5.83
C SER A 197 -16.50 -6.81 -6.79
N ILE A 198 -16.01 -6.72 -8.03
CA ILE A 198 -16.49 -5.79 -9.07
C ILE A 198 -17.48 -6.51 -10.02
N VAL A 199 -17.54 -7.83 -10.00
CA VAL A 199 -18.42 -8.68 -10.82
C VAL A 199 -19.64 -9.09 -10.01
#